data_1f22226685595251edb40010057b981f
#
_entry.id   1f22226685595251edb40010057b981f
#
_cell.length_a   1.000
_cell.length_b   1.000
_cell.length_c   1.000
_cell.angle_alpha   90.00
_cell.angle_beta   90.00
_cell.angle_gamma   90.00
#
_symmetry.space_group_name_H-M   'P 1'
#
loop_
_entity.id
_entity.type
_entity.pdbx_description
1 polymer ?
#
loop_
_entity_poly.entity_id
_entity_poly.type
_entity_poly.pdbx_seq_one_letter_code
_entity_poly.pdbx_strand_id
1 'polypeptide(L)'
;RGARNDKMLAKELDFQQRIKAHLEDGKLAKTIEVTDEDEQAWIEEYNLLTWKPVIFAANVGEDDIADDGASNENVQKVKEYAKDFDAEVFVVCAQIEQELAELDDEEKKMFLEDLGVKESGLDKLIKASYSLLGLISYLTAGETESRAWTIKKGTKAPGAAGKIHSDFE
;
A
#
# COMPACT_ATOMS: atom_id res chain seq x y z
N ARG A 1 -9.56 28.07 -23.43
CA ARG A 1 -9.13 28.96 -24.60
C ARG A 1 -7.71 28.60 -25.09
N GLY A 2 -6.79 28.11 -24.22
CA GLY A 2 -5.42 27.73 -24.61
C GLY A 2 -5.31 26.52 -25.54
N ALA A 3 -6.12 25.49 -25.34
CA ALA A 3 -6.05 24.22 -26.06
C ALA A 3 -6.30 24.29 -27.58
N ARG A 4 -6.81 25.41 -28.11
CA ARG A 4 -7.06 25.55 -29.55
C ARG A 4 -5.79 25.80 -30.37
N ASN A 5 -4.73 26.33 -29.76
CA ASN A 5 -3.47 26.67 -30.43
C ASN A 5 -2.26 25.85 -29.96
N ASP A 6 -2.45 24.97 -28.97
CA ASP A 6 -1.40 24.14 -28.43
C ASP A 6 -1.83 22.67 -28.49
N LYS A 7 -1.10 21.88 -29.25
CA LYS A 7 -1.39 20.44 -29.44
C LYS A 7 -1.26 19.63 -28.16
N MET A 8 -0.33 20.00 -27.27
CA MET A 8 -0.15 19.31 -25.98
C MET A 8 -1.34 19.56 -25.06
N LEU A 9 -1.78 20.81 -24.93
CA LEU A 9 -2.97 21.15 -24.14
C LEU A 9 -4.25 20.52 -24.70
N ALA A 10 -4.35 20.37 -26.04
CA ALA A 10 -5.48 19.68 -26.65
C ALA A 10 -5.48 18.19 -26.31
N LYS A 11 -4.31 17.53 -26.36
CA LYS A 11 -4.12 16.12 -25.98
C LYS A 11 -4.42 15.89 -24.49
N GLU A 12 -3.91 16.77 -23.62
CA GLU A 12 -4.18 16.71 -22.20
C GLU A 12 -5.67 16.86 -21.89
N LEU A 13 -6.35 17.80 -22.53
CA LEU A 13 -7.80 17.99 -22.36
C LEU A 13 -8.60 16.75 -22.80
N ASP A 14 -8.23 16.12 -23.90
CA ASP A 14 -8.85 14.87 -24.37
C ASP A 14 -8.66 13.75 -23.33
N PHE A 15 -7.45 13.61 -22.81
CA PHE A 15 -7.16 12.63 -21.75
C PHE A 15 -7.96 12.91 -20.48
N GLN A 16 -8.06 14.16 -20.03
CA GLN A 16 -8.89 14.55 -18.89
C GLN A 16 -10.37 14.21 -19.11
N GLN A 17 -10.89 14.39 -20.34
CA GLN A 17 -12.27 14.02 -20.68
C GLN A 17 -12.47 12.50 -20.65
N ARG A 18 -11.49 11.72 -21.11
CA ARG A 18 -11.50 10.25 -20.99
C ARG A 18 -11.51 9.79 -19.55
N ILE A 19 -10.65 10.38 -18.70
CA ILE A 19 -10.63 10.10 -17.25
C ILE A 19 -12.00 10.43 -16.64
N LYS A 20 -12.54 11.60 -16.94
CA LYS A 20 -13.84 12.01 -16.40
C LYS A 20 -14.94 11.01 -16.76
N ALA A 21 -15.06 10.64 -18.03
CA ALA A 21 -16.06 9.69 -18.50
C ALA A 21 -15.87 8.30 -17.83
N HIS A 22 -14.61 7.85 -17.66
CA HIS A 22 -14.26 6.60 -17.02
C HIS A 22 -14.69 6.56 -15.54
N LEU A 23 -14.47 7.66 -14.80
CA LEU A 23 -14.88 7.80 -13.42
C LEU A 23 -16.40 7.95 -13.26
N GLU A 24 -17.07 8.67 -14.17
CA GLU A 24 -18.53 8.79 -14.20
C GLU A 24 -19.22 7.44 -14.46
N ASP A 25 -18.55 6.53 -15.17
CA ASP A 25 -18.97 5.14 -15.39
C ASP A 25 -18.77 4.25 -14.15
N GLY A 26 -18.28 4.82 -13.03
CA GLY A 26 -18.01 4.10 -11.78
C GLY A 26 -16.74 3.25 -11.80
N LYS A 27 -15.88 3.43 -12.80
CA LYS A 27 -14.61 2.70 -12.93
C LYS A 27 -13.50 3.41 -12.16
N LEU A 28 -12.51 2.64 -11.67
CA LEU A 28 -11.36 3.23 -10.97
C LEU A 28 -10.37 3.85 -11.95
N ALA A 29 -9.73 4.97 -11.58
CA ALA A 29 -8.74 5.62 -12.43
C ALA A 29 -7.61 4.67 -12.89
N LYS A 30 -7.16 3.76 -12.01
CA LYS A 30 -6.09 2.79 -12.33
C LYS A 30 -6.45 1.77 -13.43
N THR A 31 -7.73 1.67 -13.82
CA THR A 31 -8.18 0.80 -14.92
C THR A 31 -8.31 1.53 -16.25
N ILE A 32 -7.97 2.83 -16.31
CA ILE A 32 -7.94 3.56 -17.56
C ILE A 32 -6.74 3.14 -18.41
N GLU A 33 -6.94 3.05 -19.72
CA GLU A 33 -5.84 2.80 -20.65
C GLU A 33 -5.00 4.08 -20.81
N VAL A 34 -3.72 3.98 -20.48
CA VAL A 34 -2.71 5.04 -20.70
C VAL A 34 -1.94 4.68 -21.95
N THR A 35 -1.89 5.57 -22.93
CA THR A 35 -1.41 5.27 -24.27
C THR A 35 0.04 5.68 -24.52
N ASP A 36 0.56 6.64 -23.77
CA ASP A 36 1.92 7.14 -23.92
C ASP A 36 2.50 7.78 -22.64
N GLU A 37 3.75 8.22 -22.72
CA GLU A 37 4.50 8.77 -21.57
C GLU A 37 3.90 10.10 -21.04
N ASP A 38 3.31 10.92 -21.89
CA ASP A 38 2.68 12.18 -21.47
C ASP A 38 1.44 11.89 -20.63
N GLU A 39 0.57 10.99 -21.08
CA GLU A 39 -0.62 10.56 -20.33
C GLU A 39 -0.23 9.92 -19.00
N GLN A 40 0.87 9.12 -18.97
CA GLN A 40 1.39 8.53 -17.75
C GLN A 40 1.85 9.61 -16.76
N ALA A 41 2.57 10.63 -17.23
CA ALA A 41 3.03 11.73 -16.39
C ALA A 41 1.84 12.52 -15.82
N TRP A 42 0.84 12.83 -16.66
CA TRP A 42 -0.34 13.58 -16.24
C TRP A 42 -1.19 12.82 -15.22
N ILE A 43 -1.46 11.52 -15.42
CA ILE A 43 -2.28 10.74 -14.48
C ILE A 43 -1.61 10.64 -13.10
N GLU A 44 -0.29 10.57 -13.06
CA GLU A 44 0.49 10.60 -11.82
C GLU A 44 0.39 11.97 -11.13
N GLU A 45 0.53 13.07 -11.91
CA GLU A 45 0.43 14.44 -11.39
C GLU A 45 -0.96 14.76 -10.84
N TYR A 46 -2.04 14.26 -11.47
CA TYR A 46 -3.42 14.47 -11.02
C TYR A 46 -3.69 13.86 -9.64
N ASN A 47 -2.86 12.94 -9.18
CA ASN A 47 -2.90 12.36 -7.85
C ASN A 47 -4.30 11.85 -7.46
N LEU A 48 -4.99 11.24 -8.39
CA LEU A 48 -6.35 10.72 -8.19
C LEU A 48 -6.36 9.62 -7.13
N LEU A 49 -7.38 9.65 -6.27
CA LEU A 49 -7.49 8.69 -5.17
C LEU A 49 -7.52 7.24 -5.68
N THR A 50 -8.28 6.96 -6.73
CA THR A 50 -8.44 5.62 -7.29
C THR A 50 -7.32 5.21 -8.27
N TRP A 51 -6.32 6.08 -8.49
CA TRP A 51 -5.07 5.75 -9.16
C TRP A 51 -4.04 5.14 -8.19
N LYS A 52 -4.14 5.49 -6.91
CA LYS A 52 -3.21 5.02 -5.87
C LYS A 52 -3.31 3.51 -5.68
N PRO A 53 -2.19 2.85 -5.38
CA PRO A 53 -2.20 1.45 -5.00
C PRO A 53 -3.03 1.24 -3.72
N VAL A 54 -3.69 0.09 -3.62
CA VAL A 54 -4.66 -0.22 -2.56
C VAL A 54 -4.28 -1.53 -1.88
N ILE A 55 -4.48 -1.61 -0.58
CA ILE A 55 -4.45 -2.83 0.21
C ILE A 55 -5.87 -3.07 0.76
N PHE A 56 -6.34 -4.30 0.70
CA PHE A 56 -7.60 -4.68 1.31
C PHE A 56 -7.35 -5.31 2.68
N ALA A 57 -7.94 -4.73 3.72
CA ALA A 57 -8.00 -5.30 5.06
C ALA A 57 -9.34 -6.02 5.23
N ALA A 58 -9.34 -7.34 5.18
CA ALA A 58 -10.52 -8.14 5.42
C ALA A 58 -10.72 -8.30 6.94
N ASN A 59 -11.62 -7.50 7.51
CA ASN A 59 -11.95 -7.59 8.93
C ASN A 59 -12.90 -8.75 9.18
N VAL A 60 -12.46 -9.70 10.01
CA VAL A 60 -13.19 -10.95 10.34
C VAL A 60 -13.44 -11.07 11.84
N GLY A 61 -14.24 -12.06 12.22
CA GLY A 61 -14.38 -12.48 13.62
C GLY A 61 -13.18 -13.28 14.11
N GLU A 62 -13.12 -13.50 15.42
CA GLU A 62 -12.04 -14.24 16.08
C GLU A 62 -11.92 -15.68 15.54
N ASP A 63 -13.06 -16.33 15.28
CA ASP A 63 -13.10 -17.71 14.78
C ASP A 63 -12.42 -17.92 13.42
N ASP A 64 -12.34 -16.84 12.61
CA ASP A 64 -11.78 -16.87 11.24
C ASP A 64 -10.31 -16.45 11.18
N ILE A 65 -9.72 -15.98 12.30
CA ILE A 65 -8.36 -15.42 12.26
C ILE A 65 -7.27 -16.49 12.20
N ALA A 66 -7.51 -17.64 12.84
CA ALA A 66 -6.54 -18.73 12.96
C ALA A 66 -6.15 -19.34 11.61
N ASP A 67 -7.09 -19.44 10.66
CA ASP A 67 -6.86 -19.96 9.31
C ASP A 67 -6.65 -18.86 8.25
N ASP A 68 -6.43 -17.60 8.69
CA ASP A 68 -6.30 -16.43 7.82
C ASP A 68 -7.52 -16.23 6.90
N GLY A 69 -8.71 -16.53 7.42
CA GLY A 69 -9.99 -16.42 6.73
C GLY A 69 -10.15 -17.40 5.56
N ALA A 70 -9.39 -18.50 5.53
CA ALA A 70 -9.43 -19.45 4.41
C ALA A 70 -10.79 -20.11 4.26
N SER A 71 -11.49 -20.37 5.36
CA SER A 71 -12.84 -20.94 5.40
C SER A 71 -13.95 -19.89 5.22
N ASN A 72 -13.64 -18.60 5.28
CA ASN A 72 -14.63 -17.53 5.17
C ASN A 72 -14.90 -17.17 3.70
N GLU A 73 -16.12 -17.44 3.22
CA GLU A 73 -16.53 -17.16 1.83
C GLU A 73 -16.40 -15.66 1.45
N ASN A 74 -16.63 -14.75 2.38
CA ASN A 74 -16.54 -13.32 2.10
C ASN A 74 -15.08 -12.89 1.92
N VAL A 75 -14.16 -13.47 2.70
CA VAL A 75 -12.72 -13.26 2.52
C VAL A 75 -12.29 -13.76 1.14
N GLN A 76 -12.78 -14.93 0.70
CA GLN A 76 -12.46 -15.44 -0.63
C GLN A 76 -12.97 -14.52 -1.74
N LYS A 77 -14.18 -13.96 -1.61
CA LYS A 77 -14.73 -12.97 -2.56
C LYS A 77 -13.86 -11.69 -2.61
N VAL A 78 -13.38 -11.20 -1.46
CA VAL A 78 -12.47 -10.05 -1.41
C VAL A 78 -11.15 -10.39 -2.08
N LYS A 79 -10.56 -11.55 -1.81
CA LYS A 79 -9.32 -12.02 -2.44
C LYS A 79 -9.47 -12.14 -3.97
N GLU A 80 -10.62 -12.62 -4.45
CA GLU A 80 -10.90 -12.69 -5.90
C GLU A 80 -11.03 -11.29 -6.51
N TYR A 81 -11.81 -10.42 -5.89
CA TYR A 81 -11.96 -9.03 -6.35
C TYR A 81 -10.62 -8.26 -6.37
N ALA A 82 -9.77 -8.48 -5.38
CA ALA A 82 -8.48 -7.81 -5.27
C ALA A 82 -7.51 -8.16 -6.42
N LYS A 83 -7.66 -9.33 -7.06
CA LYS A 83 -6.85 -9.74 -8.21
C LYS A 83 -7.00 -8.80 -9.39
N ASP A 84 -8.21 -8.27 -9.62
CA ASP A 84 -8.48 -7.33 -10.71
C ASP A 84 -7.68 -6.02 -10.58
N PHE A 85 -7.16 -5.75 -9.40
CA PHE A 85 -6.40 -4.54 -9.06
C PHE A 85 -4.94 -4.80 -8.74
N ASP A 86 -4.47 -6.04 -8.87
CA ASP A 86 -3.13 -6.43 -8.39
C ASP A 86 -2.89 -5.96 -6.94
N ALA A 87 -3.92 -6.10 -6.10
CA ALA A 87 -3.92 -5.61 -4.74
C ALA A 87 -3.73 -6.76 -3.73
N GLU A 88 -2.93 -6.49 -2.70
CA GLU A 88 -2.73 -7.40 -1.59
C GLU A 88 -3.94 -7.38 -0.65
N VAL A 89 -4.29 -8.56 -0.12
CA VAL A 89 -5.34 -8.72 0.89
C VAL A 89 -4.72 -9.33 2.14
N PHE A 90 -4.91 -8.72 3.28
CA PHE A 90 -4.58 -9.33 4.57
C PHE A 90 -5.83 -9.44 5.45
N VAL A 91 -5.84 -10.43 6.31
CA VAL A 91 -6.95 -10.70 7.23
C VAL A 91 -6.61 -10.16 8.60
N VAL A 92 -7.56 -9.48 9.22
CA VAL A 92 -7.42 -8.85 10.53
C VAL A 92 -8.69 -9.04 11.35
N CYS A 93 -8.57 -9.15 12.66
CA CYS A 93 -9.69 -9.02 13.59
C CYS A 93 -9.46 -7.76 14.42
N ALA A 94 -10.24 -6.71 14.15
CA ALA A 94 -10.08 -5.43 14.84
C ALA A 94 -10.32 -5.51 16.35
N GLN A 95 -11.13 -6.46 16.81
CA GLN A 95 -11.35 -6.70 18.24
C GLN A 95 -10.09 -7.27 18.89
N ILE A 96 -9.45 -8.26 18.29
CA ILE A 96 -8.17 -8.82 18.75
C ILE A 96 -7.08 -7.75 18.77
N GLU A 97 -6.99 -6.91 17.73
CA GLU A 97 -6.02 -5.81 17.69
C GLU A 97 -6.21 -4.81 18.84
N GLN A 98 -7.46 -4.54 19.21
CA GLN A 98 -7.76 -3.69 20.37
C GLN A 98 -7.28 -4.32 21.68
N GLU A 99 -7.51 -5.62 21.88
CA GLU A 99 -7.06 -6.35 23.06
C GLU A 99 -5.52 -6.40 23.11
N LEU A 100 -4.87 -6.71 22.00
CA LEU A 100 -3.41 -6.70 21.87
C LEU A 100 -2.79 -5.34 22.20
N ALA A 101 -3.47 -4.23 21.91
CA ALA A 101 -2.94 -2.89 22.18
C ALA A 101 -2.78 -2.58 23.69
N GLU A 102 -3.51 -3.28 24.54
CA GLU A 102 -3.48 -3.12 26.00
C GLU A 102 -2.43 -4.01 26.68
N LEU A 103 -1.85 -4.99 25.96
CA LEU A 103 -0.91 -5.97 26.49
C LEU A 103 0.55 -5.52 26.31
N ASP A 104 1.44 -6.04 27.16
CA ASP A 104 2.89 -5.91 26.94
C ASP A 104 3.40 -6.92 25.88
N ASP A 105 4.68 -6.84 25.51
CA ASP A 105 5.22 -7.62 24.39
C ASP A 105 5.26 -9.13 24.69
N GLU A 106 5.40 -9.56 25.94
CA GLU A 106 5.40 -10.97 26.34
C GLU A 106 3.97 -11.51 26.32
N GLU A 107 3.04 -10.76 26.89
CA GLU A 107 1.61 -11.07 26.88
C GLU A 107 1.04 -11.16 25.48
N LYS A 108 1.38 -10.21 24.60
CA LYS A 108 1.01 -10.23 23.16
C LYS A 108 1.42 -11.52 22.48
N LYS A 109 2.66 -11.94 22.72
CA LYS A 109 3.20 -13.16 22.12
C LYS A 109 2.41 -14.39 22.57
N MET A 110 2.16 -14.51 23.87
CA MET A 110 1.39 -15.62 24.43
C MET A 110 -0.04 -15.63 23.88
N PHE A 111 -0.69 -14.46 23.81
CA PHE A 111 -2.04 -14.33 23.30
C PHE A 111 -2.16 -14.73 21.82
N LEU A 112 -1.21 -14.31 20.97
CA LEU A 112 -1.17 -14.71 19.57
C LEU A 112 -0.90 -16.22 19.40
N GLU A 113 -0.03 -16.80 20.24
CA GLU A 113 0.23 -18.24 20.25
C GLU A 113 -1.04 -19.04 20.63
N ASP A 114 -1.80 -18.60 21.62
CA ASP A 114 -3.07 -19.23 22.05
C ASP A 114 -4.13 -19.18 20.94
N LEU A 115 -4.16 -18.09 20.16
CA LEU A 115 -5.04 -17.97 19.00
C LEU A 115 -4.55 -18.73 17.76
N GLY A 116 -3.35 -19.32 17.80
CA GLY A 116 -2.75 -19.99 16.65
C GLY A 116 -2.29 -19.03 15.55
N VAL A 117 -2.12 -17.73 15.85
CA VAL A 117 -1.73 -16.68 14.91
C VAL A 117 -0.26 -16.33 15.09
N LYS A 118 0.47 -16.18 14.00
CA LYS A 118 1.93 -15.93 14.02
C LYS A 118 2.32 -14.48 14.27
N GLU A 119 1.46 -13.55 13.87
CA GLU A 119 1.71 -12.12 13.92
C GLU A 119 0.38 -11.34 13.98
N SER A 120 0.42 -10.13 14.55
CA SER A 120 -0.76 -9.26 14.63
C SER A 120 -1.20 -8.75 13.25
N GLY A 121 -2.45 -8.28 13.16
CA GLY A 121 -2.95 -7.61 11.96
C GLY A 121 -2.20 -6.31 11.69
N LEU A 122 -1.75 -5.61 12.73
CA LEU A 122 -0.89 -4.42 12.59
C LEU A 122 0.44 -4.77 11.93
N ASP A 123 1.09 -5.87 12.34
CA ASP A 123 2.35 -6.33 11.72
C ASP A 123 2.15 -6.68 10.24
N LYS A 124 1.04 -7.38 9.92
CA LYS A 124 0.64 -7.68 8.54
C LYS A 124 0.44 -6.40 7.72
N LEU A 125 -0.28 -5.40 8.28
CA LEU A 125 -0.51 -4.11 7.62
C LEU A 125 0.81 -3.37 7.34
N ILE A 126 1.72 -3.32 8.30
CA ILE A 126 3.04 -2.68 8.14
C ILE A 126 3.81 -3.36 7.01
N LYS A 127 3.91 -4.70 7.02
CA LYS A 127 4.62 -5.46 5.99
C LYS A 127 4.01 -5.25 4.61
N ALA A 128 2.69 -5.36 4.49
CA ALA A 128 1.97 -5.14 3.24
C ALA A 128 2.17 -3.70 2.72
N SER A 129 2.12 -2.69 3.60
CA SER A 129 2.36 -1.29 3.23
C SER A 129 3.79 -1.06 2.74
N TYR A 130 4.78 -1.61 3.41
CA TYR A 130 6.19 -1.53 2.97
C TYR A 130 6.40 -2.21 1.62
N SER A 131 5.79 -3.40 1.44
CA SER A 131 5.83 -4.13 0.17
C SER A 131 5.21 -3.32 -0.96
N LEU A 132 3.99 -2.80 -0.76
CA LEU A 132 3.26 -2.02 -1.74
C LEU A 132 3.99 -0.75 -2.17
N LEU A 133 4.59 -0.04 -1.21
CA LEU A 133 5.34 1.19 -1.46
C LEU A 133 6.77 0.93 -1.95
N GLY A 134 7.18 -0.35 -2.04
CA GLY A 134 8.53 -0.74 -2.41
C GLY A 134 9.57 -0.21 -1.42
N LEU A 135 9.25 -0.17 -0.12
CA LEU A 135 10.12 0.32 0.92
C LEU A 135 10.93 -0.81 1.55
N ILE A 136 12.14 -0.49 1.95
CA ILE A 136 13.01 -1.33 2.78
C ILE A 136 13.62 -0.48 3.89
N SER A 137 13.95 -1.11 5.01
CA SER A 137 14.68 -0.47 6.10
C SER A 137 16.07 -1.05 6.24
N TYR A 138 17.05 -0.19 6.57
CA TYR A 138 18.37 -0.60 7.00
C TYR A 138 18.70 0.05 8.34
N LEU A 139 19.62 -0.55 9.08
CA LEU A 139 19.98 -0.12 10.42
C LEU A 139 21.36 0.51 10.42
N THR A 140 21.52 1.55 11.21
CA THR A 140 22.81 2.05 11.66
C THR A 140 22.95 1.85 13.16
N ALA A 141 24.14 1.47 13.60
CA ALA A 141 24.48 1.34 15.02
C ALA A 141 25.74 2.14 15.28
N GLY A 142 25.68 3.01 16.29
CA GLY A 142 26.80 3.80 16.80
C GLY A 142 26.92 3.61 18.32
N GLU A 143 27.90 4.26 18.91
CA GLU A 143 28.12 4.21 20.36
C GLU A 143 26.96 4.83 21.16
N THR A 144 26.28 5.82 20.55
CA THR A 144 25.25 6.62 21.22
C THR A 144 23.83 6.29 20.80
N GLU A 145 23.62 5.76 19.57
CA GLU A 145 22.30 5.39 19.07
C GLU A 145 22.32 4.26 18.05
N SER A 146 21.20 3.54 17.98
CA SER A 146 20.86 2.65 16.88
C SER A 146 19.61 3.19 16.20
N ARG A 147 19.61 3.27 14.87
CA ARG A 147 18.51 3.89 14.12
C ARG A 147 18.15 3.09 12.86
N ALA A 148 16.83 2.99 12.59
CA ALA A 148 16.31 2.47 11.35
C ALA A 148 16.06 3.60 10.34
N TRP A 149 16.43 3.36 9.09
CA TRP A 149 16.27 4.29 7.97
C TRP A 149 15.45 3.63 6.88
N THR A 150 14.42 4.30 6.40
CA THR A 150 13.56 3.78 5.35
C THR A 150 13.95 4.38 4.00
N ILE A 151 14.15 3.53 3.01
CA ILE A 151 14.49 3.88 1.62
C ILE A 151 13.64 3.06 0.65
N LYS A 152 13.60 3.47 -0.62
CA LYS A 152 12.99 2.66 -1.69
C LYS A 152 13.89 1.49 -2.06
N LYS A 153 13.29 0.33 -2.32
CA LYS A 153 13.97 -0.85 -2.86
C LYS A 153 14.68 -0.48 -4.16
N GLY A 154 15.95 -0.88 -4.29
CA GLY A 154 16.80 -0.52 -5.43
C GLY A 154 17.59 0.78 -5.26
N THR A 155 17.40 1.54 -4.17
CA THR A 155 18.27 2.68 -3.83
C THR A 155 19.70 2.20 -3.68
N LYS A 156 20.63 2.85 -4.39
CA LYS A 156 22.06 2.55 -4.34
C LYS A 156 22.71 3.10 -3.07
N ALA A 157 23.89 2.57 -2.72
CA ALA A 157 24.59 2.93 -1.48
C ALA A 157 24.81 4.45 -1.26
N PRO A 158 25.20 5.26 -2.26
CA PRO A 158 25.32 6.70 -2.04
C PRO A 158 23.99 7.36 -1.62
N GLY A 159 22.89 7.08 -2.34
CA GLY A 159 21.58 7.63 -1.99
C GLY A 159 21.04 7.10 -0.65
N ALA A 160 21.40 5.87 -0.24
CA ALA A 160 21.08 5.38 1.09
C ALA A 160 21.90 6.13 2.16
N ALA A 161 23.18 6.36 1.93
CA ALA A 161 24.05 7.12 2.83
C ALA A 161 23.61 8.59 2.96
N GLY A 162 23.17 9.21 1.87
CA GLY A 162 22.60 10.57 1.86
C GLY A 162 21.37 10.74 2.75
N LYS A 163 20.61 9.64 3.01
CA LYS A 163 19.52 9.66 4.00
C LYS A 163 20.00 9.83 5.44
N ILE A 164 21.22 9.39 5.75
CA ILE A 164 21.83 9.55 7.08
C ILE A 164 22.31 10.99 7.24
N HIS A 165 23.08 11.48 6.29
CA HIS A 165 23.59 12.85 6.26
C HIS A 165 23.93 13.29 4.83
N SER A 166 23.66 14.55 4.51
CA SER A 166 23.90 15.12 3.18
C SER A 166 25.37 15.06 2.72
N ASP A 167 26.32 14.98 3.66
CA ASP A 167 27.75 14.89 3.33
C ASP A 167 28.15 13.53 2.70
N PHE A 168 27.24 12.56 2.71
CA PHE A 168 27.45 11.22 2.12
C PHE A 168 26.83 11.05 0.72
N GLU A 169 26.25 12.11 0.17
CA GLU A 169 25.57 12.09 -1.14
C GLU A 169 26.53 12.21 -2.33
#